data_b54dc4359f1329bfcf729b53f5f9497a
#
_entry.id   b54dc4359f1329bfcf729b53f5f9497a
#
_cell.length_a   1.000
_cell.length_b   1.000
_cell.length_c   1.000
_cell.angle_alpha   90.00
_cell.angle_beta   90.00
_cell.angle_gamma   90.00
#
_symmetry.space_group_name_H-M   'P 1'
#
loop_
_entity.id
_entity.type
_entity.pdbx_description
1 polymer ?
#
loop_
_entity_poly.entity_id
_entity_poly.type
_entity_poly.pdbx_seq_one_letter_code
_entity_poly.pdbx_strand_id
1 'polypeptide(L)'
;MPRHARLDAAGVLHHVIIRGIEKKPIFSNNSDRKDFLERLSILIPETKTSCYAWSLMSNHVHMLLRTGDVPLSTFMARLLTGYATAFNRRHKRSGHLFQNRYRSIICQEDPYLKELVRYIHLNPLRAGIVLDFESLCLYPWSGHAVLLDNRKCEWQNAGAIFPCSVRIHLRPGHFI
;
A
#
# COMPACT_ATOMS: atom_id res chain seq x y z
N MET A 1 -21.45 -17.49 -7.62
CA MET A 1 -20.30 -18.35 -7.27
C MET A 1 -20.06 -18.25 -5.78
N PRO A 2 -19.92 -19.38 -5.06
CA PRO A 2 -19.58 -19.36 -3.64
C PRO A 2 -18.21 -18.70 -3.47
N ARG A 3 -18.12 -17.75 -2.54
CA ARG A 3 -16.85 -17.09 -2.21
C ARG A 3 -16.04 -18.05 -1.33
N HIS A 4 -14.88 -18.48 -1.79
CA HIS A 4 -13.94 -19.21 -0.95
C HIS A 4 -13.64 -18.43 0.33
N ALA A 5 -13.61 -19.12 1.47
CA ALA A 5 -13.14 -18.56 2.73
C ALA A 5 -11.71 -18.03 2.53
N ARG A 6 -11.46 -16.79 2.98
CA ARG A 6 -10.10 -16.27 2.97
C ARG A 6 -9.31 -16.92 4.08
N LEU A 7 -8.09 -17.36 3.80
CA LEU A 7 -7.12 -17.69 4.84
C LEU A 7 -6.75 -16.38 5.54
N ASP A 8 -7.29 -16.19 6.73
CA ASP A 8 -7.18 -14.96 7.52
C ASP A 8 -6.41 -15.26 8.83
N ALA A 9 -5.31 -16.02 8.69
CA ALA A 9 -4.45 -16.40 9.82
C ALA A 9 -3.45 -15.28 10.16
N ALA A 10 -3.01 -15.23 11.41
CA ALA A 10 -1.95 -14.34 11.84
C ALA A 10 -0.61 -14.69 11.16
N GLY A 11 0.23 -13.70 10.88
CA GLY A 11 1.55 -13.87 10.28
C GLY A 11 1.54 -14.10 8.77
N VAL A 12 0.38 -14.16 8.11
CA VAL A 12 0.30 -14.40 6.66
C VAL A 12 0.60 -13.13 5.88
N LEU A 13 1.42 -13.28 4.83
CA LEU A 13 1.78 -12.20 3.93
C LEU A 13 0.75 -12.08 2.80
N HIS A 14 0.22 -10.88 2.60
CA HIS A 14 -0.82 -10.58 1.62
C HIS A 14 -0.44 -9.43 0.71
N HIS A 15 -0.51 -9.65 -0.60
CA HIS A 15 -0.61 -8.55 -1.55
C HIS A 15 -2.07 -8.11 -1.64
N VAL A 16 -2.33 -6.92 -1.14
CA VAL A 16 -3.66 -6.33 -1.08
C VAL A 16 -3.84 -5.30 -2.19
N ILE A 17 -4.96 -5.41 -2.91
CA ILE A 17 -5.33 -4.48 -3.98
C ILE A 17 -6.71 -3.91 -3.69
N ILE A 18 -6.82 -2.59 -3.67
CA ILE A 18 -8.07 -1.84 -3.51
C ILE A 18 -8.32 -1.08 -4.81
N ARG A 19 -9.54 -1.09 -5.32
CA ARG A 19 -9.87 -0.39 -6.57
C ARG A 19 -11.18 0.38 -6.44
N GLY A 20 -11.20 1.58 -7.02
CA GLY A 20 -12.39 2.41 -7.14
C GLY A 20 -13.47 1.78 -8.01
N ILE A 21 -14.73 2.05 -7.69
CA ILE A 21 -15.88 1.63 -8.50
C ILE A 21 -15.72 2.18 -9.92
N GLU A 22 -16.02 1.36 -10.92
CA GLU A 22 -15.90 1.74 -12.35
C GLU A 22 -14.53 2.32 -12.71
N LYS A 23 -13.47 1.93 -12.00
CA LYS A 23 -12.11 2.49 -12.11
C LYS A 23 -12.04 4.01 -11.84
N LYS A 24 -13.06 4.58 -11.21
CA LYS A 24 -13.08 6.00 -10.82
C LYS A 24 -12.01 6.30 -9.77
N PRO A 25 -11.51 7.55 -9.70
CA PRO A 25 -10.56 7.95 -8.68
C PRO A 25 -11.07 7.72 -7.26
N ILE A 26 -10.20 7.18 -6.41
CA ILE A 26 -10.40 7.08 -4.96
C ILE A 26 -9.60 8.13 -4.20
N PHE A 27 -8.78 8.89 -4.90
CA PHE A 27 -8.06 10.06 -4.42
C PHE A 27 -8.27 11.18 -5.43
N SER A 28 -9.01 12.21 -5.07
CA SER A 28 -9.26 13.39 -5.91
C SER A 28 -8.19 14.46 -5.72
N ASN A 29 -7.54 14.46 -4.55
CA ASN A 29 -6.52 15.44 -4.18
C ASN A 29 -5.53 14.85 -3.16
N ASN A 30 -4.54 15.67 -2.77
CA ASN A 30 -3.52 15.26 -1.81
C ASN A 30 -4.05 15.10 -0.37
N SER A 31 -5.13 15.80 -0.01
CA SER A 31 -5.76 15.63 1.30
C SER A 31 -6.38 14.24 1.46
N ASP A 32 -6.92 13.68 0.38
CA ASP A 32 -7.44 12.31 0.36
C ASP A 32 -6.32 11.29 0.61
N ARG A 33 -5.17 11.48 -0.07
CA ARG A 33 -4.02 10.59 0.11
C ARG A 33 -3.45 10.69 1.54
N LYS A 34 -3.37 11.90 2.08
CA LYS A 34 -2.92 12.12 3.46
C LYS A 34 -3.85 11.43 4.47
N ASP A 35 -5.18 11.59 4.35
CA ASP A 35 -6.17 10.92 5.20
C ASP A 35 -6.02 9.39 5.13
N PHE A 36 -5.79 8.82 3.95
CA PHE A 36 -5.57 7.39 3.79
C PHE A 36 -4.30 6.91 4.51
N LEU A 37 -3.18 7.63 4.35
CA LEU A 37 -1.91 7.32 5.02
C LEU A 37 -1.98 7.52 6.53
N GLU A 38 -2.70 8.51 7.00
CA GLU A 38 -2.92 8.76 8.43
C GLU A 38 -3.69 7.59 9.07
N ARG A 39 -4.72 7.07 8.40
CA ARG A 39 -5.42 5.86 8.87
C ARG A 39 -4.51 4.64 8.93
N LEU A 40 -3.62 4.47 7.95
CA LEU A 40 -2.62 3.41 7.97
C LEU A 40 -1.66 3.57 9.15
N SER A 41 -1.19 4.79 9.42
CA SER A 41 -0.25 5.06 10.52
C SER A 41 -0.83 4.75 11.90
N ILE A 42 -2.15 4.81 12.05
CA ILE A 42 -2.87 4.44 13.28
C ILE A 42 -3.12 2.93 13.32
N LEU A 43 -3.67 2.37 12.24
CA LEU A 43 -4.12 0.97 12.22
C LEU A 43 -2.98 -0.04 12.25
N ILE A 44 -1.87 0.25 11.58
CA ILE A 44 -0.73 -0.66 11.46
C ILE A 44 -0.14 -0.99 12.85
N PRO A 45 0.26 -0.02 13.68
CA PRO A 45 0.77 -0.33 15.01
C PRO A 45 -0.30 -0.89 15.94
N GLU A 46 -1.54 -0.39 15.89
CA GLU A 46 -2.63 -0.86 16.75
C GLU A 46 -2.95 -2.35 16.52
N THR A 47 -2.87 -2.83 15.30
CA THR A 47 -3.18 -4.22 14.94
C THR A 47 -1.94 -5.09 14.86
N LYS A 48 -0.76 -4.55 15.13
CA LYS A 48 0.55 -5.19 14.91
C LYS A 48 0.73 -5.74 13.48
N THR A 49 0.02 -5.18 12.53
CA THR A 49 0.19 -5.48 11.12
C THR A 49 1.53 -4.89 10.64
N SER A 50 2.29 -5.62 9.84
CA SER A 50 3.50 -5.09 9.22
C SER A 50 3.21 -4.69 7.77
N CYS A 51 3.64 -3.50 7.38
CA CYS A 51 3.57 -3.04 5.99
C CYS A 51 4.96 -2.99 5.39
N TYR A 52 5.20 -3.75 4.33
CA TYR A 52 6.51 -3.83 3.66
C TYR A 52 6.60 -2.92 2.44
N ALA A 53 5.51 -2.78 1.69
CA ALA A 53 5.45 -1.94 0.50
C ALA A 53 4.04 -1.38 0.32
N TRP A 54 3.95 -0.21 -0.27
CA TRP A 54 2.68 0.42 -0.62
C TRP A 54 2.85 1.40 -1.76
N SER A 55 1.76 1.60 -2.52
CA SER A 55 1.69 2.60 -3.58
C SER A 55 0.24 3.05 -3.77
N LEU A 56 0.02 4.36 -3.70
CA LEU A 56 -1.27 5.00 -3.93
C LEU A 56 -1.33 5.52 -5.36
N MET A 57 -2.19 4.91 -6.15
CA MET A 57 -2.52 5.35 -7.50
C MET A 57 -3.80 6.20 -7.46
N SER A 58 -4.16 6.88 -8.53
CA SER A 58 -5.39 7.70 -8.53
C SER A 58 -6.65 6.91 -8.20
N ASN A 59 -6.78 5.71 -8.75
CA ASN A 59 -8.00 4.89 -8.66
C ASN A 59 -7.80 3.52 -7.99
N HIS A 60 -6.61 3.23 -7.50
CA HIS A 60 -6.34 1.97 -6.79
C HIS A 60 -5.12 2.10 -5.86
N VAL A 61 -5.00 1.13 -4.94
CA VAL A 61 -3.90 1.02 -3.99
C VAL A 61 -3.35 -0.38 -4.04
N HIS A 62 -2.03 -0.49 -3.98
CA HIS A 62 -1.32 -1.74 -3.69
C HIS A 62 -0.66 -1.65 -2.32
N MET A 63 -0.77 -2.70 -1.52
CA MET A 63 -0.08 -2.83 -0.24
C MET A 63 0.44 -4.26 -0.07
N LEU A 64 1.59 -4.40 0.54
CA LEU A 64 2.13 -5.68 0.97
C LEU A 64 2.10 -5.70 2.50
N LEU A 65 1.17 -6.47 3.05
CA LEU A 65 0.87 -6.50 4.47
C LEU A 65 1.08 -7.91 5.03
N ARG A 66 1.68 -8.01 6.23
CA ARG A 66 1.67 -9.21 7.04
C ARG A 66 0.70 -9.00 8.19
N THR A 67 -0.26 -9.89 8.34
CA THR A 67 -1.25 -9.84 9.41
C THR A 67 -0.59 -9.98 10.79
N GLY A 68 -1.03 -9.15 11.73
CA GLY A 68 -0.65 -9.22 13.14
C GLY A 68 -1.71 -9.92 13.99
N ASP A 69 -2.13 -9.26 15.06
CA ASP A 69 -3.05 -9.80 16.06
C ASP A 69 -4.50 -9.90 15.57
N VAL A 70 -4.86 -9.16 14.52
CA VAL A 70 -6.23 -9.18 13.98
C VAL A 70 -6.25 -9.70 12.54
N PRO A 71 -7.35 -10.34 12.13
CA PRO A 71 -7.54 -10.77 10.75
C PRO A 71 -7.41 -9.61 9.75
N LEU A 72 -6.88 -9.90 8.55
CA LEU A 72 -6.80 -8.91 7.47
C LEU A 72 -8.17 -8.31 7.14
N SER A 73 -9.23 -9.11 7.23
CA SER A 73 -10.61 -8.66 7.00
C SER A 73 -11.04 -7.54 7.96
N THR A 74 -10.67 -7.65 9.24
CA THR A 74 -10.96 -6.63 10.26
C THR A 74 -10.15 -5.36 10.01
N PHE A 75 -8.84 -5.49 9.75
CA PHE A 75 -7.98 -4.36 9.38
C PHE A 75 -8.55 -3.60 8.17
N MET A 76 -8.85 -4.32 7.09
CA MET A 76 -9.35 -3.73 5.85
C MET A 76 -10.74 -3.13 5.99
N ALA A 77 -11.63 -3.74 6.78
CA ALA A 77 -12.95 -3.18 7.05
C ALA A 77 -12.84 -1.81 7.75
N ARG A 78 -12.00 -1.70 8.78
CA ARG A 78 -11.77 -0.45 9.50
C ARG A 78 -11.19 0.63 8.57
N LEU A 79 -10.15 0.28 7.81
CA LEU A 79 -9.49 1.19 6.87
C LEU A 79 -10.45 1.71 5.81
N LEU A 80 -11.11 0.79 5.08
CA LEU A 80 -11.91 1.15 3.91
C LEU A 80 -13.22 1.85 4.29
N THR A 81 -13.90 1.41 5.36
CA THR A 81 -15.14 2.05 5.81
C THR A 81 -14.86 3.46 6.32
N GLY A 82 -13.84 3.63 7.16
CA GLY A 82 -13.46 4.93 7.68
C GLY A 82 -13.06 5.89 6.57
N TYR A 83 -12.24 5.43 5.62
CA TYR A 83 -11.81 6.25 4.50
C TYR A 83 -12.98 6.62 3.56
N ALA A 84 -13.82 5.64 3.15
CA ALA A 84 -14.95 5.89 2.26
C ALA A 84 -15.94 6.89 2.85
N THR A 85 -16.22 6.80 4.16
CA THR A 85 -17.08 7.74 4.87
C THR A 85 -16.50 9.15 4.84
N ALA A 86 -15.21 9.33 5.14
CA ALA A 86 -14.54 10.62 5.13
C ALA A 86 -14.46 11.21 3.71
N PHE A 87 -14.11 10.38 2.73
CA PHE A 87 -14.05 10.77 1.32
C PHE A 87 -15.43 11.26 0.82
N ASN A 88 -16.48 10.46 1.02
CA ASN A 88 -17.83 10.80 0.59
C ASN A 88 -18.33 12.11 1.25
N ARG A 89 -18.06 12.28 2.55
CA ARG A 89 -18.39 13.53 3.25
C ARG A 89 -17.65 14.74 2.67
N ARG A 90 -16.33 14.60 2.43
CA ARG A 90 -15.48 15.69 1.89
C ARG A 90 -15.89 16.10 0.48
N HIS A 91 -16.25 15.14 -0.34
CA HIS A 91 -16.61 15.35 -1.75
C HIS A 91 -18.12 15.42 -2.02
N LYS A 92 -18.96 15.49 -0.96
CA LYS A 92 -20.43 15.55 -1.05
C LYS A 92 -21.00 14.43 -1.94
N ARG A 93 -20.45 13.21 -1.80
CA ARG A 93 -20.85 12.02 -2.55
C ARG A 93 -21.68 11.07 -1.69
N SER A 94 -22.49 10.27 -2.36
CA SER A 94 -23.21 9.11 -1.81
C SER A 94 -22.83 7.83 -2.55
N GLY A 95 -23.10 6.67 -1.94
CA GLY A 95 -22.87 5.36 -2.55
C GLY A 95 -21.44 4.82 -2.37
N HIS A 96 -21.15 3.72 -3.04
CA HIS A 96 -19.91 3.00 -2.88
C HIS A 96 -18.72 3.76 -3.51
N LEU A 97 -17.62 3.80 -2.79
CA LEU A 97 -16.34 4.34 -3.29
C LEU A 97 -15.54 3.23 -4.00
N PHE A 98 -15.55 2.03 -3.44
CA PHE A 98 -14.77 0.90 -3.93
C PHE A 98 -15.64 -0.06 -4.74
N GLN A 99 -15.03 -0.66 -5.78
CA GLN A 99 -15.69 -1.59 -6.69
C GLN A 99 -16.21 -2.85 -5.98
N ASN A 100 -15.40 -3.34 -5.01
CA ASN A 100 -15.69 -4.50 -4.17
C ASN A 100 -15.00 -4.28 -2.82
N ARG A 101 -15.08 -5.32 -1.94
CA ARG A 101 -14.07 -5.45 -0.90
C ARG A 101 -12.68 -5.45 -1.56
N TYR A 102 -11.61 -5.42 -0.82
CA TYR A 102 -10.26 -5.57 -1.37
C TYR A 102 -10.03 -6.96 -1.99
N ARG A 103 -9.10 -7.06 -2.94
CA ARG A 103 -8.52 -8.32 -3.39
C ARG A 103 -7.30 -8.62 -2.53
N SER A 104 -7.15 -9.86 -2.08
CA SER A 104 -6.00 -10.34 -1.34
C SER A 104 -5.43 -11.56 -2.03
N ILE A 105 -4.12 -11.56 -2.21
CA ILE A 105 -3.34 -12.68 -2.76
C ILE A 105 -2.33 -13.04 -1.69
N ILE A 106 -2.37 -14.31 -1.22
CA ILE A 106 -1.40 -14.82 -0.26
C ILE A 106 -0.07 -15.01 -0.98
N CYS A 107 1.00 -14.51 -0.39
CA CYS A 107 2.33 -14.56 -0.93
C CYS A 107 3.19 -15.54 -0.12
N GLN A 108 3.89 -16.45 -0.78
CA GLN A 108 4.92 -17.27 -0.15
C GLN A 108 6.16 -16.40 0.11
N GLU A 109 6.80 -16.62 1.26
CA GLU A 109 7.70 -15.63 1.84
C GLU A 109 9.00 -15.43 1.11
N ASP A 110 9.63 -16.37 0.44
CA ASP A 110 11.01 -16.11 0.14
C ASP A 110 11.43 -15.80 -1.30
N PRO A 111 11.24 -16.39 -2.36
CA PRO A 111 11.83 -15.82 -3.57
C PRO A 111 11.07 -14.60 -4.12
N TYR A 112 9.80 -14.45 -3.76
CA TYR A 112 8.91 -13.45 -4.36
C TYR A 112 8.76 -12.13 -3.58
N LEU A 113 9.20 -12.06 -2.32
CA LEU A 113 9.02 -10.86 -1.50
C LEU A 113 9.66 -9.63 -2.14
N LYS A 114 10.92 -9.74 -2.53
CA LYS A 114 11.68 -8.62 -3.13
C LYS A 114 11.09 -8.19 -4.47
N GLU A 115 10.73 -9.16 -5.31
CA GLU A 115 10.09 -8.87 -6.60
C GLU A 115 8.72 -8.20 -6.42
N LEU A 116 7.95 -8.61 -5.43
CA LEU A 116 6.66 -8.02 -5.16
C LEU A 116 6.78 -6.60 -4.58
N VAL A 117 7.74 -6.35 -3.71
CA VAL A 117 8.08 -5.01 -3.24
C VAL A 117 8.47 -4.12 -4.41
N ARG A 118 9.37 -4.60 -5.28
CA ARG A 118 9.77 -3.91 -6.50
C ARG A 118 8.57 -3.63 -7.41
N TYR A 119 7.72 -4.64 -7.63
CA TYR A 119 6.50 -4.49 -8.43
C TYR A 119 5.60 -3.38 -7.87
N ILE A 120 5.32 -3.38 -6.56
CA ILE A 120 4.45 -2.39 -5.92
C ILE A 120 5.03 -0.99 -6.03
N HIS A 121 6.33 -0.82 -5.78
CA HIS A 121 6.97 0.48 -5.81
C HIS A 121 7.15 1.04 -7.22
N LEU A 122 7.28 0.20 -8.25
CA LEU A 122 7.37 0.62 -9.65
C LEU A 122 6.01 0.91 -10.31
N ASN A 123 4.89 0.64 -9.62
CA ASN A 123 3.56 0.89 -10.19
C ASN A 123 3.33 2.33 -10.67
N PRO A 124 3.75 3.40 -9.95
CA PRO A 124 3.60 4.77 -10.44
C PRO A 124 4.30 5.03 -11.77
N LEU A 125 5.49 4.45 -11.95
CA LEU A 125 6.25 4.56 -13.20
C LEU A 125 5.57 3.76 -14.33
N ARG A 126 5.17 2.52 -14.06
CA ARG A 126 4.47 1.66 -15.03
C ARG A 126 3.12 2.22 -15.46
N ALA A 127 2.46 2.96 -14.59
CA ALA A 127 1.18 3.61 -14.88
C ALA A 127 1.34 5.02 -15.50
N GLY A 128 2.56 5.47 -15.77
CA GLY A 128 2.85 6.79 -16.34
C GLY A 128 2.48 7.96 -15.42
N ILE A 129 2.36 7.74 -14.11
CA ILE A 129 2.10 8.81 -13.12
C ILE A 129 3.37 9.62 -12.89
N VAL A 130 4.50 8.95 -12.93
CA VAL A 130 5.84 9.54 -12.98
C VAL A 130 6.53 9.07 -14.25
N LEU A 131 7.37 9.91 -14.84
CA LEU A 131 7.93 9.67 -16.19
C LEU A 131 9.24 8.89 -16.17
N ASP A 132 9.98 8.98 -15.07
CA ASP A 132 11.31 8.41 -14.91
C ASP A 132 11.57 7.94 -13.48
N PHE A 133 12.72 7.32 -13.29
CA PHE A 133 13.12 6.78 -12.00
C PHE A 133 13.44 7.89 -10.98
N GLU A 134 13.97 9.01 -11.41
CA GLU A 134 14.26 10.15 -10.55
C GLU A 134 12.98 10.72 -9.94
N SER A 135 11.96 10.94 -10.78
CA SER A 135 10.62 11.33 -10.34
C SER A 135 9.98 10.32 -9.41
N LEU A 136 10.24 9.01 -9.63
CA LEU A 136 9.75 7.96 -8.73
C LEU A 136 10.40 8.03 -7.35
N CYS A 137 11.72 8.33 -7.27
CA CYS A 137 12.43 8.49 -6.01
C CYS A 137 11.87 9.64 -5.16
N LEU A 138 11.27 10.62 -5.79
CA LEU A 138 10.64 11.79 -5.15
C LEU A 138 9.12 11.63 -4.98
N TYR A 139 8.52 10.59 -5.55
CA TYR A 139 7.06 10.41 -5.52
C TYR A 139 6.54 10.15 -4.10
N PRO A 140 5.73 11.07 -3.54
CA PRO A 140 5.40 11.04 -2.12
C PRO A 140 4.32 9.99 -1.75
N TRP A 141 3.67 9.39 -2.75
CA TRP A 141 2.54 8.49 -2.57
C TRP A 141 2.89 7.02 -2.80
N SER A 142 4.15 6.68 -2.58
CA SER A 142 4.63 5.30 -2.52
C SER A 142 5.70 5.13 -1.43
N GLY A 143 5.88 3.89 -0.99
CA GLY A 143 6.93 3.52 -0.04
C GLY A 143 8.33 3.48 -0.64
N HIS A 144 8.50 3.81 -1.93
CA HIS A 144 9.80 3.77 -2.60
C HIS A 144 10.78 4.76 -2.00
N ALA A 145 10.36 6.01 -1.79
CA ALA A 145 11.20 7.05 -1.17
C ALA A 145 11.65 6.68 0.26
N VAL A 146 10.88 5.85 0.97
CA VAL A 146 11.24 5.34 2.31
C VAL A 146 12.36 4.31 2.23
N LEU A 147 12.37 3.45 1.21
CA LEU A 147 13.46 2.49 0.99
C LEU A 147 14.78 3.18 0.68
N LEU A 148 14.74 4.36 0.06
CA LEU A 148 15.90 5.16 -0.31
C LEU A 148 16.37 6.12 0.80
N ASP A 149 15.77 6.05 2.00
CA ASP A 149 15.98 7.01 3.10
C ASP A 149 15.69 8.49 2.75
N ASN A 150 15.01 8.74 1.63
CA ASN A 150 14.58 10.08 1.22
C ASN A 150 13.35 10.58 2.00
N ARG A 151 12.67 9.66 2.71
CA ARG A 151 11.49 9.95 3.53
C ARG A 151 11.41 9.02 4.73
N LYS A 152 11.00 9.55 5.87
CA LYS A 152 10.71 8.75 7.06
C LYS A 152 9.26 8.26 7.02
N CYS A 153 9.05 6.98 7.36
CA CYS A 153 7.73 6.37 7.53
C CYS A 153 7.85 5.26 8.58
N GLU A 154 7.46 5.57 9.81
CA GLU A 154 7.66 4.69 10.97
C GLU A 154 6.88 3.38 10.88
N TRP A 155 5.74 3.39 10.21
CA TRP A 155 4.90 2.22 10.04
C TRP A 155 5.27 1.33 8.84
N GLN A 156 6.20 1.76 7.97
CA GLN A 156 6.72 0.91 6.88
C GLN A 156 7.93 0.13 7.38
N ASN A 157 7.83 -1.19 7.40
CA ASN A 157 8.93 -2.08 7.78
C ASN A 157 9.91 -2.29 6.61
N ALA A 158 10.64 -1.23 6.27
CA ALA A 158 11.62 -1.25 5.20
C ALA A 158 12.88 -2.06 5.57
N GLY A 159 13.22 -2.14 6.86
CA GLY A 159 14.42 -2.84 7.36
C GLY A 159 14.35 -4.36 7.20
N ALA A 160 13.16 -4.94 7.24
CA ALA A 160 12.99 -6.38 7.08
C ALA A 160 13.19 -6.85 5.62
N ILE A 161 13.13 -5.94 4.65
CA ILE A 161 13.26 -6.28 3.22
C ILE A 161 14.71 -6.14 2.77
N PHE A 162 15.36 -5.06 3.17
CA PHE A 162 16.72 -4.73 2.81
C PHE A 162 17.51 -4.39 4.09
N PRO A 163 18.48 -5.22 4.49
CA PRO A 163 19.43 -4.84 5.53
C PRO A 163 20.09 -3.50 5.19
N CYS A 164 20.44 -2.72 6.21
CA CYS A 164 20.97 -1.35 6.06
C CYS A 164 22.11 -1.23 5.05
N SER A 165 22.94 -2.28 4.93
CA SER A 165 24.04 -2.37 3.97
C SER A 165 23.61 -2.39 2.50
N VAL A 166 22.41 -2.87 2.18
CA VAL A 166 21.90 -2.96 0.79
C VAL A 166 21.18 -1.67 0.39
N ARG A 167 20.69 -0.89 1.35
CA ARG A 167 20.01 0.39 1.07
C ARG A 167 20.93 1.43 0.43
N ILE A 168 22.20 1.39 0.72
CA ILE A 168 23.21 2.33 0.19
C ILE A 168 23.40 2.14 -1.33
N HIS A 169 23.22 0.93 -1.85
CA HIS A 169 23.39 0.60 -3.28
C HIS A 169 22.17 0.95 -4.15
N LEU A 170 21.05 1.34 -3.56
CA LEU A 170 19.82 1.73 -4.28
C LEU A 170 19.76 3.23 -4.59
N ARG A 171 20.78 4.02 -4.24
CA ARG A 171 20.82 5.45 -4.55
C ARG A 171 21.10 5.67 -6.05
N PRO A 172 20.51 6.71 -6.68
CA PRO A 172 20.84 7.06 -8.06
C PRO A 172 22.33 7.34 -8.19
N GLY A 173 23.03 6.60 -9.05
CA GLY A 173 24.46 6.71 -9.28
C GLY A 173 25.27 5.44 -9.06
N HIS A 174 24.69 4.35 -8.56
CA HIS A 174 25.37 3.07 -8.36
C HIS A 174 24.64 1.92 -9.07
N PHE A 175 24.29 2.13 -10.33
CA PHE A 175 23.93 1.02 -11.22
C PHE A 175 25.14 0.73 -12.10
N ILE A 176 25.91 -0.28 -11.73
CA ILE A 176 26.78 -1.03 -12.65
C ILE A 176 26.06 -2.37 -12.91
#